data_d47cfab46b59052c99bddb9760fc4563
#
_entry.id   d47cfab46b59052c99bddb9760fc4563
#
_cell.length_a   1.000
_cell.length_b   1.000
_cell.length_c   1.000
_cell.angle_alpha   90.00
_cell.angle_beta   90.00
_cell.angle_gamma   90.00
#
_symmetry.space_group_name_H-M   'P 1'
#
loop_
_entity.id
_entity.type
_entity.pdbx_description
1 polymer ?
#
loop_
_entity_poly.entity_id
_entity_poly.type
_entity_poly.pdbx_seq_one_letter_code
_entity_poly.pdbx_strand_id
1 'polypeptide(L)'
;MASLTFLGAAQEVTGSCYLLETLDGVKVLLECGMRQGRREADNGNRAPFPFDPASIDAVVISHAHLDHRGLLPRLAAEGFKGPIFATEATCELLELMLLDSAHIQEKDAEWENRWRNRIGKPSIKPLYTQADTERALKLRRPISLGSTVAVARGVRVTFHNAGHILGSSIVEVQFHDQVQPRRLVFSGDLGNTCSPLMRAPSPLSRADVVMLESTYGDRDHRDSNDTLEELAAILDQAHRDGGNVLIPSFAVGRTQDLLYYLGRFYQEGRLPQQAVFLDSPMAARANGIYLRHSNEFDDRDREYIRGTGTTRLEEWLPVLRVTRSADESMAINRIKSGAVIIAGSGMCTGGRIVHHFKHNLWRPECHVVFPGFQARGTLGRNIVDGASAVRVFHQRIAVKAQIHTLGGFSAHAGQSQLLDWVGHFAHRPALYLIHGEREKMEALQGAIRERLDWDAEIPEPGERIEI
;
A
#
# COMPACT_ATOMS: atom_id res chain seq x y z
N MET A 1 3.70 7.65 33.57
CA MET A 1 3.23 6.50 32.75
C MET A 1 3.88 6.58 31.38
N ALA A 2 4.02 5.48 30.66
CA ALA A 2 4.40 5.53 29.25
C ALA A 2 3.38 6.35 28.48
N SER A 3 3.75 6.92 27.35
CA SER A 3 2.83 7.71 26.52
C SER A 3 2.90 7.33 25.05
N LEU A 4 1.78 7.48 24.36
CA LEU A 4 1.62 7.30 22.93
C LEU A 4 1.13 8.62 22.33
N THR A 5 1.82 9.10 21.27
CA THR A 5 1.44 10.34 20.57
C THR A 5 1.06 10.01 19.13
N PHE A 6 -0.11 10.46 18.66
CA PHE A 6 -0.64 10.24 17.32
C PHE A 6 -0.20 11.37 16.37
N LEU A 7 0.94 11.22 15.71
CA LEU A 7 1.57 12.27 14.90
C LEU A 7 1.08 12.32 13.45
N GLY A 8 0.43 11.25 12.99
CA GLY A 8 -0.12 11.16 11.65
C GLY A 8 -1.04 9.96 11.50
N ALA A 9 -1.82 9.91 10.42
CA ALA A 9 -2.94 8.99 10.20
C ALA A 9 -3.94 8.94 11.39
N ALA A 10 -4.11 10.08 12.06
CA ALA A 10 -5.17 10.37 13.00
C ALA A 10 -6.22 11.20 12.24
N GLN A 11 -7.42 10.62 12.00
CA GLN A 11 -8.50 11.17 11.18
C GLN A 11 -8.14 11.42 9.69
N GLU A 12 -7.05 10.81 9.24
CA GLU A 12 -6.60 10.78 7.85
C GLU A 12 -6.05 9.38 7.52
N VAL A 13 -6.05 9.00 6.23
CA VAL A 13 -5.63 7.64 5.78
C VAL A 13 -4.13 7.55 5.56
N THR A 14 -3.39 8.65 5.41
CA THR A 14 -1.98 8.61 5.01
C THR A 14 -1.08 9.33 6.01
N GLY A 15 0.23 9.02 5.96
CA GLY A 15 1.22 9.66 6.81
C GLY A 15 1.34 9.05 8.20
N SER A 16 1.13 7.74 8.33
CA SER A 16 1.16 7.00 9.59
C SER A 16 2.44 7.24 10.36
N CYS A 17 2.30 7.72 11.60
CA CYS A 17 3.43 8.07 12.46
C CYS A 17 2.97 8.14 13.92
N TYR A 18 3.47 7.26 14.77
CA TYR A 18 3.06 7.19 16.19
C TYR A 18 4.29 7.05 17.06
N LEU A 19 4.40 7.88 18.10
CA LEU A 19 5.55 7.91 18.99
C LEU A 19 5.18 7.30 20.35
N LEU A 20 5.79 6.15 20.64
CA LEU A 20 5.79 5.54 21.97
C LEU A 20 6.98 6.08 22.77
N GLU A 21 6.72 6.67 23.93
CA GLU A 21 7.74 7.09 24.89
C GLU A 21 7.53 6.36 26.21
N THR A 22 8.52 5.54 26.60
CA THR A 22 8.47 4.81 27.87
C THR A 22 8.83 5.69 29.07
N LEU A 23 8.56 5.22 30.26
CA LEU A 23 8.96 5.92 31.51
C LEU A 23 10.44 6.22 31.61
N ASP A 24 11.27 5.32 31.11
CA ASP A 24 12.73 5.47 31.08
C ASP A 24 13.22 6.40 29.96
N GLY A 25 12.30 7.09 29.27
CA GLY A 25 12.61 8.02 28.19
C GLY A 25 13.02 7.35 26.87
N VAL A 26 12.80 6.03 26.72
CA VAL A 26 13.04 5.32 25.45
C VAL A 26 11.96 5.68 24.45
N LYS A 27 12.34 6.07 23.25
CA LYS A 27 11.47 6.55 22.19
C LYS A 27 11.46 5.57 21.01
N VAL A 28 10.33 4.95 20.76
CA VAL A 28 10.12 4.06 19.63
C VAL A 28 9.08 4.67 18.70
N LEU A 29 9.45 4.84 17.43
CA LEU A 29 8.54 5.34 16.40
C LEU A 29 7.90 4.15 15.70
N LEU A 30 6.57 4.06 15.76
CA LEU A 30 5.77 3.15 14.96
C LEU A 30 5.38 3.90 13.69
N GLU A 31 5.88 3.45 12.54
CA GLU A 31 5.76 4.06 11.23
C GLU A 31 6.47 5.42 11.08
N CYS A 32 6.80 5.75 9.84
CA CYS A 32 7.35 7.05 9.43
C CYS A 32 6.84 7.36 8.01
N GLY A 33 5.55 7.53 7.90
CA GLY A 33 4.79 7.57 6.66
C GLY A 33 4.82 8.93 5.97
N MET A 34 4.61 8.90 4.66
CA MET A 34 4.43 10.08 3.83
C MET A 34 2.93 10.34 3.65
N ARG A 35 2.51 11.58 3.84
CA ARG A 35 1.17 12.02 3.46
C ARG A 35 1.04 12.01 1.93
N GLN A 36 -0.07 11.51 1.44
CA GLN A 36 -0.39 11.45 0.02
C GLN A 36 -1.63 12.30 -0.30
N GLY A 37 -1.68 12.90 -1.48
CA GLY A 37 -2.84 13.66 -1.90
C GLY A 37 -2.50 15.01 -2.52
N ARG A 38 -3.20 16.08 -2.08
CA ARG A 38 -3.09 17.42 -2.63
C ARG A 38 -1.84 18.17 -2.11
N ARG A 39 -1.70 19.43 -2.52
CA ARG A 39 -0.57 20.31 -2.18
C ARG A 39 -0.35 20.46 -0.67
N GLU A 40 -1.41 20.36 0.14
CA GLU A 40 -1.31 20.37 1.60
C GLU A 40 -0.49 19.17 2.13
N ALA A 41 -0.64 18.00 1.52
CA ALA A 41 0.14 16.80 1.87
C ALA A 41 1.63 17.00 1.59
N ASP A 42 2.01 17.60 0.46
CA ASP A 42 3.41 17.91 0.14
C ASP A 42 4.01 18.91 1.13
N ASN A 43 3.26 19.94 1.53
CA ASN A 43 3.68 20.87 2.56
C ASN A 43 3.87 20.18 3.92
N GLY A 44 2.97 19.27 4.30
CA GLY A 44 3.08 18.47 5.50
C GLY A 44 4.33 17.57 5.50
N ASN A 45 4.63 16.95 4.36
CA ASN A 45 5.83 16.12 4.20
C ASN A 45 7.14 16.91 4.30
N ARG A 46 7.12 18.23 4.07
CA ARG A 46 8.29 19.13 4.18
C ARG A 46 8.38 19.87 5.51
N ALA A 47 7.30 19.86 6.31
CA ALA A 47 7.30 20.46 7.64
C ALA A 47 8.33 19.75 8.57
N PRO A 48 8.96 20.44 9.51
CA PRO A 48 9.82 19.80 10.51
C PRO A 48 9.09 18.65 11.21
N PHE A 49 9.83 17.59 11.56
CA PHE A 49 9.25 16.56 12.43
C PHE A 49 8.85 17.18 13.76
N PRO A 50 7.71 16.76 14.36
CA PRO A 50 7.27 17.27 15.67
C PRO A 50 8.06 16.67 16.84
N PHE A 51 9.19 16.04 16.55
CA PHE A 51 10.17 15.46 17.50
C PHE A 51 11.57 15.62 16.92
N ASP A 52 12.59 15.47 17.78
CA ASP A 52 13.98 15.43 17.34
C ASP A 52 14.31 14.03 16.78
N PRO A 53 14.60 13.88 15.46
CA PRO A 53 14.99 12.60 14.85
C PRO A 53 16.18 11.92 15.55
N ALA A 54 17.12 12.67 16.08
CA ALA A 54 18.29 12.12 16.77
C ALA A 54 17.95 11.50 18.13
N SER A 55 16.79 11.82 18.71
CA SER A 55 16.31 11.29 19.98
C SER A 55 15.54 9.97 19.86
N ILE A 56 15.27 9.50 18.65
CA ILE A 56 14.53 8.24 18.43
C ILE A 56 15.48 7.06 18.56
N ASP A 57 15.16 6.11 19.44
CA ASP A 57 15.97 4.92 19.68
C ASP A 57 15.79 3.84 18.61
N ALA A 58 14.56 3.66 18.13
CA ALA A 58 14.23 2.68 17.10
C ALA A 58 13.00 3.09 16.29
N VAL A 59 12.92 2.59 15.06
CA VAL A 59 11.72 2.66 14.20
C VAL A 59 11.22 1.24 13.92
N VAL A 60 9.90 1.05 13.96
CA VAL A 60 9.24 -0.22 13.64
C VAL A 60 8.26 0.03 12.51
N ILE A 61 8.38 -0.73 11.42
CA ILE A 61 7.56 -0.59 10.21
C ILE A 61 6.71 -1.83 10.03
N SER A 62 5.39 -1.63 9.94
CA SER A 62 4.43 -2.72 9.74
C SER A 62 4.51 -3.28 8.33
N HIS A 63 4.59 -2.43 7.30
CA HIS A 63 4.65 -2.85 5.89
C HIS A 63 5.24 -1.77 4.97
N ALA A 64 5.33 -2.10 3.67
CA ALA A 64 6.14 -1.32 2.74
C ALA A 64 5.37 -0.20 1.99
N HIS A 65 4.09 0.09 2.24
CA HIS A 65 3.40 1.19 1.59
C HIS A 65 3.99 2.55 1.95
N LEU A 66 3.87 3.51 1.04
CA LEU A 66 4.54 4.82 1.13
C LEU A 66 4.07 5.65 2.32
N ASP A 67 2.81 5.54 2.68
CA ASP A 67 2.15 6.20 3.80
C ASP A 67 2.50 5.62 5.18
N HIS A 68 3.30 4.55 5.23
CA HIS A 68 3.83 3.95 6.46
C HIS A 68 5.34 4.15 6.63
N ARG A 69 6.08 4.38 5.53
CA ARG A 69 7.55 4.40 5.58
C ARG A 69 8.21 5.52 4.75
N GLY A 70 7.39 6.31 4.01
CA GLY A 70 7.89 7.19 2.95
C GLY A 70 8.82 8.31 3.41
N LEU A 71 8.84 8.64 4.72
CA LEU A 71 9.73 9.65 5.29
C LEU A 71 11.00 9.06 5.96
N LEU A 72 11.21 7.75 5.93
CA LEU A 72 12.43 7.13 6.49
C LEU A 72 13.74 7.72 5.96
N PRO A 73 13.91 8.00 4.64
CA PRO A 73 15.11 8.63 4.13
C PRO A 73 15.34 10.04 4.70
N ARG A 74 14.26 10.81 4.84
CA ARG A 74 14.30 12.14 5.44
C ARG A 74 14.64 12.07 6.93
N LEU A 75 14.04 11.12 7.67
CA LEU A 75 14.34 10.90 9.08
C LEU A 75 15.83 10.61 9.29
N ALA A 76 16.43 9.75 8.46
CA ALA A 76 17.87 9.46 8.51
C ALA A 76 18.73 10.66 8.11
N ALA A 77 18.30 11.48 7.15
CA ALA A 77 18.99 12.71 6.74
C ALA A 77 18.99 13.76 7.85
N GLU A 78 17.91 13.83 8.66
CA GLU A 78 17.75 14.78 9.77
C GLU A 78 18.31 14.28 11.11
N GLY A 79 19.06 13.15 11.12
CA GLY A 79 19.87 12.77 12.29
C GLY A 79 19.54 11.45 12.95
N PHE A 80 18.49 10.74 12.53
CA PHE A 80 18.20 9.39 13.03
C PHE A 80 19.32 8.41 12.68
N LYS A 81 19.76 7.63 13.68
CA LYS A 81 20.83 6.64 13.53
C LYS A 81 20.46 5.26 14.12
N GLY A 82 19.30 5.16 14.74
CA GLY A 82 18.81 3.94 15.35
C GLY A 82 18.46 2.86 14.31
N PRO A 83 18.16 1.63 14.75
CA PRO A 83 17.71 0.54 13.87
C PRO A 83 16.28 0.76 13.38
N ILE A 84 16.00 0.27 12.16
CA ILE A 84 14.68 0.20 11.54
C ILE A 84 14.29 -1.28 11.45
N PHE A 85 13.32 -1.70 12.23
CA PHE A 85 12.83 -3.07 12.27
C PHE A 85 11.61 -3.25 11.38
N ALA A 86 11.61 -4.30 10.57
CA ALA A 86 10.50 -4.73 9.74
C ALA A 86 10.65 -6.22 9.42
N THR A 87 9.63 -6.85 8.85
CA THR A 87 9.75 -8.22 8.36
C THR A 87 10.77 -8.32 7.21
N GLU A 88 11.29 -9.53 6.96
CA GLU A 88 12.28 -9.77 5.89
C GLU A 88 11.76 -9.31 4.54
N ALA A 89 10.53 -9.71 4.18
CA ALA A 89 9.91 -9.32 2.91
C ALA A 89 9.66 -7.81 2.84
N THR A 90 9.19 -7.18 3.93
CA THR A 90 9.04 -5.72 4.01
C THR A 90 10.39 -5.04 3.81
N CYS A 91 11.48 -5.52 4.40
CA CYS A 91 12.82 -4.95 4.22
C CYS A 91 13.29 -4.98 2.74
N GLU A 92 12.99 -6.04 1.99
CA GLU A 92 13.31 -6.10 0.56
C GLU A 92 12.42 -5.14 -0.27
N LEU A 93 11.13 -5.07 0.06
CA LEU A 93 10.20 -4.12 -0.59
C LEU A 93 10.56 -2.67 -0.27
N LEU A 94 11.01 -2.36 0.96
CA LEU A 94 11.51 -1.03 1.34
C LEU A 94 12.65 -0.58 0.43
N GLU A 95 13.62 -1.46 0.16
CA GLU A 95 14.73 -1.14 -0.73
C GLU A 95 14.25 -0.79 -2.14
N LEU A 96 13.41 -1.66 -2.71
CA LEU A 96 12.86 -1.45 -4.04
C LEU A 96 12.11 -0.13 -4.15
N MET A 97 11.21 0.13 -3.21
CA MET A 97 10.26 1.23 -3.32
C MET A 97 10.83 2.58 -2.87
N LEU A 98 11.74 2.60 -1.87
CA LEU A 98 12.36 3.85 -1.43
C LEU A 98 13.36 4.40 -2.46
N LEU A 99 14.13 3.51 -3.11
CA LEU A 99 15.06 3.93 -4.18
C LEU A 99 14.29 4.48 -5.39
N ASP A 100 13.18 3.85 -5.77
CA ASP A 100 12.31 4.35 -6.85
C ASP A 100 11.69 5.71 -6.48
N SER A 101 11.16 5.84 -5.26
CA SER A 101 10.60 7.10 -4.77
C SER A 101 11.65 8.23 -4.76
N ALA A 102 12.87 7.97 -4.29
CA ALA A 102 13.95 8.95 -4.31
C ALA A 102 14.31 9.39 -5.72
N HIS A 103 14.41 8.42 -6.64
CA HIS A 103 14.67 8.71 -8.04
C HIS A 103 13.61 9.62 -8.66
N ILE A 104 12.34 9.31 -8.42
CA ILE A 104 11.22 10.14 -8.91
C ILE A 104 11.31 11.56 -8.34
N GLN A 105 11.52 11.72 -7.02
CA GLN A 105 11.62 13.02 -6.38
C GLN A 105 12.80 13.86 -6.88
N GLU A 106 13.95 13.23 -7.12
CA GLU A 106 15.12 13.92 -7.71
C GLU A 106 14.81 14.39 -9.13
N LYS A 107 14.16 13.54 -9.95
CA LYS A 107 13.77 13.89 -11.32
C LYS A 107 12.72 14.99 -11.36
N ASP A 108 11.73 14.95 -10.49
CA ASP A 108 10.70 15.98 -10.40
C ASP A 108 11.30 17.34 -9.98
N ALA A 109 12.22 17.34 -9.00
CA ALA A 109 12.94 18.53 -8.60
C ALA A 109 13.84 19.08 -9.72
N GLU A 110 14.55 18.22 -10.45
CA GLU A 110 15.35 18.62 -11.63
C GLU A 110 14.47 19.26 -12.71
N TRP A 111 13.32 18.64 -13.00
CA TRP A 111 12.39 19.12 -14.02
C TRP A 111 11.80 20.47 -13.63
N GLU A 112 11.32 20.61 -12.38
CA GLU A 112 10.78 21.87 -11.88
C GLU A 112 11.85 22.97 -11.84
N ASN A 113 13.06 22.65 -11.44
CA ASN A 113 14.17 23.62 -11.40
C ASN A 113 14.54 24.16 -12.79
N ARG A 114 14.43 23.34 -13.86
CA ARG A 114 14.61 23.85 -15.22
C ARG A 114 13.62 24.95 -15.58
N TRP A 115 12.36 24.80 -15.14
CA TRP A 115 11.33 25.82 -15.34
C TRP A 115 11.53 27.02 -14.41
N ARG A 116 11.80 26.80 -13.10
CA ARG A 116 12.04 27.83 -12.10
C ARG A 116 13.20 28.75 -12.50
N ASN A 117 14.28 28.20 -12.97
CA ASN A 117 15.45 28.95 -13.44
C ASN A 117 15.11 29.89 -14.62
N ARG A 118 14.24 29.43 -15.55
CA ARG A 118 13.80 30.27 -16.68
C ARG A 118 12.99 31.48 -16.27
N ILE A 119 12.36 31.46 -15.10
CA ILE A 119 11.52 32.55 -14.58
C ILE A 119 12.15 33.26 -13.36
N GLY A 120 13.46 33.02 -13.12
CA GLY A 120 14.21 33.68 -12.03
C GLY A 120 13.81 33.27 -10.61
N LYS A 121 13.16 32.12 -10.43
CA LYS A 121 12.82 31.60 -9.10
C LYS A 121 13.97 30.72 -8.54
N PRO A 122 14.17 30.73 -7.21
CA PRO A 122 15.18 29.86 -6.58
C PRO A 122 14.86 28.38 -6.80
N SER A 123 15.92 27.56 -6.94
CA SER A 123 15.78 26.12 -7.07
C SER A 123 15.21 25.49 -5.80
N ILE A 124 14.47 24.39 -5.96
CA ILE A 124 13.97 23.55 -4.86
C ILE A 124 14.83 22.31 -4.72
N LYS A 125 14.86 21.76 -3.49
CA LYS A 125 15.47 20.46 -3.21
C LYS A 125 14.38 19.37 -3.25
N PRO A 126 14.75 18.13 -3.65
CA PRO A 126 13.85 16.99 -3.41
C PRO A 126 13.60 16.83 -1.91
N LEU A 127 12.56 16.12 -1.54
CA LEU A 127 12.24 15.84 -0.13
C LEU A 127 13.38 15.03 0.52
N TYR A 128 13.95 14.09 -0.23
CA TYR A 128 15.16 13.34 0.06
C TYR A 128 15.80 12.83 -1.21
N THR A 129 17.05 12.40 -1.12
CA THR A 129 17.87 11.93 -2.22
C THR A 129 18.07 10.41 -2.17
N GLN A 130 18.62 9.83 -3.24
CA GLN A 130 19.08 8.43 -3.24
C GLN A 130 20.12 8.18 -2.14
N ALA A 131 21.04 9.11 -1.91
CA ALA A 131 22.03 9.00 -0.84
C ALA A 131 21.41 8.96 0.57
N ASP A 132 20.34 9.74 0.80
CA ASP A 132 19.59 9.71 2.06
C ASP A 132 18.87 8.37 2.21
N THR A 133 18.32 7.85 1.12
CA THR A 133 17.67 6.54 1.07
C THR A 133 18.66 5.41 1.39
N GLU A 134 19.82 5.38 0.76
CA GLU A 134 20.85 4.38 1.05
C GLU A 134 21.30 4.43 2.53
N ARG A 135 21.31 5.62 3.13
CA ARG A 135 21.62 5.82 4.54
C ARG A 135 20.57 5.16 5.42
N ALA A 136 19.28 5.41 5.16
CA ALA A 136 18.18 4.78 5.88
C ALA A 136 18.17 3.25 5.69
N LEU A 137 18.41 2.77 4.49
CA LEU A 137 18.42 1.35 4.17
C LEU A 137 19.51 0.54 4.91
N LYS A 138 20.64 1.16 5.28
CA LYS A 138 21.70 0.55 6.10
C LYS A 138 21.27 0.31 7.56
N LEU A 139 20.27 1.03 8.03
CA LEU A 139 19.73 0.91 9.39
C LEU A 139 18.72 -0.24 9.53
N ARG A 140 18.27 -0.86 8.45
CA ARG A 140 17.29 -1.95 8.47
C ARG A 140 17.77 -3.16 9.27
N ARG A 141 16.84 -3.76 9.99
CA ARG A 141 17.02 -5.00 10.75
C ARG A 141 15.84 -5.92 10.42
N PRO A 142 16.02 -6.86 9.48
CA PRO A 142 14.98 -7.80 9.11
C PRO A 142 14.68 -8.77 10.25
N ILE A 143 13.39 -9.04 10.47
CA ILE A 143 12.87 -9.91 11.50
C ILE A 143 11.89 -10.90 10.86
N SER A 144 11.99 -12.18 11.23
CA SER A 144 11.03 -13.19 10.78
C SER A 144 9.68 -13.01 11.47
N LEU A 145 8.59 -13.24 10.74
CA LEU A 145 7.23 -13.27 11.31
C LEU A 145 7.15 -14.25 12.48
N GLY A 146 6.42 -13.87 13.54
CA GLY A 146 6.26 -14.63 14.78
C GLY A 146 7.46 -14.52 15.76
N SER A 147 8.56 -13.89 15.35
CA SER A 147 9.73 -13.72 16.21
C SER A 147 9.60 -12.48 17.10
N THR A 148 10.02 -12.58 18.35
CA THR A 148 10.09 -11.47 19.29
C THR A 148 11.52 -10.97 19.42
N VAL A 149 11.75 -9.67 19.23
CA VAL A 149 13.07 -9.04 19.29
C VAL A 149 13.07 -7.84 20.23
N ALA A 150 14.19 -7.60 20.92
CA ALA A 150 14.40 -6.35 21.65
C ALA A 150 14.77 -5.25 20.64
N VAL A 151 13.94 -4.19 20.55
CA VAL A 151 14.14 -3.07 19.61
C VAL A 151 14.84 -1.88 20.28
N ALA A 152 14.63 -1.72 21.58
CA ALA A 152 15.29 -0.73 22.42
C ALA A 152 15.36 -1.23 23.87
N ARG A 153 15.99 -0.47 24.76
CA ARG A 153 16.08 -0.86 26.19
C ARG A 153 14.66 -0.98 26.78
N GLY A 154 14.33 -2.17 27.29
CA GLY A 154 13.03 -2.44 27.91
C GLY A 154 11.85 -2.55 26.93
N VAL A 155 12.09 -2.45 25.64
CA VAL A 155 11.04 -2.56 24.62
C VAL A 155 11.32 -3.75 23.70
N ARG A 156 10.32 -4.64 23.57
CA ARG A 156 10.35 -5.80 22.67
C ARG A 156 9.19 -5.73 21.69
N VAL A 157 9.40 -6.24 20.48
CA VAL A 157 8.39 -6.25 19.42
C VAL A 157 8.26 -7.65 18.85
N THR A 158 7.01 -8.06 18.60
CA THR A 158 6.68 -9.27 17.83
C THR A 158 5.89 -8.86 16.59
N PHE A 159 6.27 -9.39 15.43
CA PHE A 159 5.58 -9.16 14.17
C PHE A 159 4.66 -10.35 13.88
N HIS A 160 3.35 -10.12 13.82
CA HIS A 160 2.36 -11.11 13.42
C HIS A 160 1.85 -10.79 12.01
N ASN A 161 1.43 -11.81 11.25
CA ASN A 161 0.93 -11.58 9.88
C ASN A 161 -0.32 -10.68 9.88
N ALA A 162 -0.29 -9.62 9.08
CA ALA A 162 -1.44 -8.72 8.87
C ALA A 162 -2.24 -9.05 7.60
N GLY A 163 -1.70 -9.82 6.67
CA GLY A 163 -2.41 -10.29 5.48
C GLY A 163 -2.72 -9.23 4.42
N HIS A 164 -2.19 -8.00 4.55
CA HIS A 164 -2.49 -6.88 3.67
C HIS A 164 -1.68 -6.92 2.35
N ILE A 165 -0.37 -6.96 2.45
CA ILE A 165 0.57 -7.22 1.35
C ILE A 165 1.67 -8.14 1.86
N LEU A 166 2.53 -8.63 0.96
CA LEU A 166 3.67 -9.47 1.34
C LEU A 166 4.51 -8.79 2.42
N GLY A 167 4.77 -9.51 3.51
CA GLY A 167 5.54 -9.04 4.65
C GLY A 167 4.80 -8.08 5.59
N SER A 168 3.54 -7.75 5.33
CA SER A 168 2.75 -6.89 6.22
C SER A 168 2.54 -7.52 7.59
N SER A 169 2.60 -6.72 8.64
CA SER A 169 2.56 -7.22 10.01
C SER A 169 1.72 -6.36 10.95
N ILE A 170 1.01 -7.04 11.84
CA ILE A 170 0.51 -6.50 13.09
C ILE A 170 1.71 -6.42 14.03
N VAL A 171 1.91 -5.30 14.69
CA VAL A 171 3.06 -5.05 15.58
C VAL A 171 2.60 -5.12 17.03
N GLU A 172 3.02 -6.15 17.75
CA GLU A 172 2.83 -6.26 19.18
C GLU A 172 4.06 -5.70 19.90
N VAL A 173 3.88 -4.63 20.67
CA VAL A 173 4.94 -3.96 21.43
C VAL A 173 4.77 -4.28 22.91
N GLN A 174 5.81 -4.82 23.54
CA GLN A 174 5.88 -5.11 24.95
C GLN A 174 6.89 -4.16 25.60
N PHE A 175 6.46 -3.45 26.64
CA PHE A 175 7.29 -2.54 27.44
C PHE A 175 6.87 -2.61 28.91
N HIS A 176 7.60 -1.97 29.80
CA HIS A 176 7.25 -1.91 31.22
C HIS A 176 6.79 -0.52 31.59
N ASP A 177 5.66 -0.44 32.31
CA ASP A 177 5.36 0.70 33.15
C ASP A 177 5.97 0.49 34.57
N GLN A 178 5.65 1.35 35.52
CA GLN A 178 6.20 1.27 36.87
C GLN A 178 5.89 -0.03 37.63
N VAL A 179 4.80 -0.73 37.27
CA VAL A 179 4.20 -1.80 38.07
C VAL A 179 4.25 -3.14 37.35
N GLN A 180 4.02 -3.15 36.03
CA GLN A 180 3.84 -4.39 35.27
C GLN A 180 4.22 -4.25 33.78
N PRO A 181 4.42 -5.37 33.08
CA PRO A 181 4.59 -5.35 31.64
C PRO A 181 3.29 -4.92 30.96
N ARG A 182 3.39 -4.02 29.99
CA ARG A 182 2.31 -3.51 29.16
C ARG A 182 2.44 -4.03 27.73
N ARG A 183 1.31 -4.18 27.07
CA ARG A 183 1.22 -4.66 25.69
C ARG A 183 0.37 -3.73 24.85
N LEU A 184 1.01 -3.09 23.86
CA LEU A 184 0.38 -2.32 22.81
C LEU A 184 0.32 -3.19 21.55
N VAL A 185 -0.85 -3.28 20.91
CA VAL A 185 -1.02 -3.91 19.60
C VAL A 185 -1.38 -2.82 18.58
N PHE A 186 -0.52 -2.65 17.60
CA PHE A 186 -0.75 -1.81 16.41
C PHE A 186 -1.10 -2.70 15.24
N SER A 187 -2.30 -2.54 14.69
CA SER A 187 -2.80 -3.41 13.61
C SER A 187 -1.95 -3.33 12.33
N GLY A 188 -1.25 -2.21 12.12
CA GLY A 188 -0.86 -1.84 10.76
C GLY A 188 -2.11 -1.76 9.88
N ASP A 189 -1.97 -2.09 8.59
CA ASP A 189 -3.09 -2.29 7.70
C ASP A 189 -3.49 -3.77 7.72
N LEU A 190 -4.74 -4.06 8.05
CA LEU A 190 -5.27 -5.42 8.07
C LEU A 190 -5.73 -5.85 6.68
N GLY A 191 -5.38 -7.05 6.31
CA GLY A 191 -5.72 -7.61 5.02
C GLY A 191 -7.16 -8.07 4.90
N ASN A 192 -7.70 -7.95 3.69
CA ASN A 192 -8.96 -8.57 3.32
C ASN A 192 -8.80 -10.09 3.25
N THR A 193 -9.53 -10.83 4.08
CA THR A 193 -9.47 -12.30 4.15
C THR A 193 -9.85 -13.02 2.86
N CYS A 194 -10.44 -12.30 1.89
CA CYS A 194 -10.77 -12.80 0.55
C CYS A 194 -9.71 -12.44 -0.51
N SER A 195 -8.63 -11.72 -0.15
CA SER A 195 -7.53 -11.43 -1.07
C SER A 195 -6.73 -12.68 -1.41
N PRO A 196 -6.26 -12.82 -2.65
CA PRO A 196 -5.42 -13.94 -3.03
C PRO A 196 -4.01 -13.78 -2.46
N LEU A 197 -3.26 -14.87 -2.45
CA LEU A 197 -1.87 -14.97 -2.04
C LEU A 197 -1.61 -14.73 -0.55
N MET A 198 -2.28 -13.79 0.10
CA MET A 198 -2.02 -13.45 1.49
C MET A 198 -2.89 -14.29 2.44
N ARG A 199 -2.27 -14.74 3.54
CA ARG A 199 -3.01 -15.38 4.64
C ARG A 199 -3.85 -14.34 5.37
N ALA A 200 -4.97 -14.78 5.95
CA ALA A 200 -5.78 -13.93 6.81
C ALA A 200 -4.94 -13.33 7.96
N PRO A 201 -5.30 -12.14 8.48
CA PRO A 201 -4.65 -11.53 9.64
C PRO A 201 -4.61 -12.48 10.84
N SER A 202 -3.48 -12.51 11.54
CA SER A 202 -3.34 -13.31 12.77
C SER A 202 -4.28 -12.79 13.86
N PRO A 203 -5.11 -13.63 14.48
CA PRO A 203 -5.90 -13.22 15.64
C PRO A 203 -4.98 -13.05 16.86
N LEU A 204 -5.24 -11.99 17.63
CA LEU A 204 -4.57 -11.74 18.90
C LEU A 204 -5.60 -11.67 20.02
N SER A 205 -5.27 -12.24 21.19
CA SER A 205 -6.24 -12.38 22.28
C SER A 205 -5.95 -11.49 23.50
N ARG A 206 -4.80 -10.83 23.53
CA ARG A 206 -4.37 -10.03 24.69
C ARG A 206 -3.68 -8.74 24.26
N ALA A 207 -4.14 -7.65 24.82
CA ALA A 207 -3.49 -6.33 24.75
C ALA A 207 -3.96 -5.50 25.94
N ASP A 208 -3.23 -4.44 26.29
CA ASP A 208 -3.68 -3.36 27.16
C ASP A 208 -4.20 -2.18 26.34
N VAL A 209 -3.60 -1.98 25.16
CA VAL A 209 -3.96 -0.95 24.19
C VAL A 209 -3.96 -1.55 22.79
N VAL A 210 -4.97 -1.20 22.00
CA VAL A 210 -5.08 -1.58 20.58
C VAL A 210 -5.23 -0.32 19.74
N MET A 211 -4.42 -0.22 18.69
CA MET A 211 -4.56 0.77 17.63
C MET A 211 -5.07 0.04 16.39
N LEU A 212 -6.28 0.34 15.94
CA LEU A 212 -6.97 -0.36 14.85
C LEU A 212 -7.12 0.55 13.63
N GLU A 213 -6.70 0.08 12.45
CA GLU A 213 -6.96 0.77 11.18
C GLU A 213 -8.46 0.90 10.91
N SER A 214 -8.86 1.90 10.13
CA SER A 214 -10.26 2.23 9.88
C SER A 214 -10.52 2.63 8.43
N THR A 215 -9.69 2.18 7.48
CA THR A 215 -9.74 2.57 6.06
C THR A 215 -11.11 2.28 5.44
N TYR A 216 -11.71 1.13 5.75
CA TYR A 216 -13.06 0.75 5.34
C TYR A 216 -13.98 0.52 6.55
N GLY A 217 -13.87 1.40 7.53
CA GLY A 217 -14.69 1.34 8.74
C GLY A 217 -16.19 1.54 8.52
N ASP A 218 -16.60 2.01 7.34
CA ASP A 218 -17.98 2.35 6.99
C ASP A 218 -18.72 1.24 6.20
N ARG A 219 -18.01 0.22 5.69
CA ARG A 219 -18.60 -0.78 4.80
C ARG A 219 -17.77 -2.03 4.60
N ASP A 220 -18.40 -3.07 4.09
CA ASP A 220 -17.75 -4.24 3.55
C ASP A 220 -17.44 -4.11 2.07
N HIS A 221 -16.56 -4.97 1.58
CA HIS A 221 -16.26 -5.09 0.17
C HIS A 221 -17.32 -5.93 -0.54
N ARG A 222 -17.43 -5.71 -1.84
CA ARG A 222 -18.20 -6.57 -2.72
C ARG A 222 -17.60 -7.99 -2.70
N ASP A 223 -18.44 -9.00 -2.90
CA ASP A 223 -17.99 -10.39 -2.96
C ASP A 223 -16.87 -10.58 -4.01
N SER A 224 -15.87 -11.36 -3.64
CA SER A 224 -14.68 -11.58 -4.48
C SER A 224 -15.01 -12.41 -5.72
N ASN A 225 -15.91 -13.40 -5.62
CA ASN A 225 -16.30 -14.23 -6.76
C ASN A 225 -17.11 -13.41 -7.78
N ASP A 226 -18.06 -12.59 -7.30
CA ASP A 226 -18.79 -11.65 -8.17
C ASP A 226 -17.85 -10.71 -8.91
N THR A 227 -16.82 -10.22 -8.23
CA THR A 227 -15.81 -9.34 -8.82
C THR A 227 -14.95 -10.06 -9.86
N LEU A 228 -14.62 -11.33 -9.64
CA LEU A 228 -13.87 -12.16 -10.58
C LEU A 228 -14.72 -12.50 -11.82
N GLU A 229 -15.98 -12.84 -11.64
CA GLU A 229 -16.89 -13.08 -12.77
C GLU A 229 -17.10 -11.80 -13.61
N GLU A 230 -17.19 -10.63 -12.96
CA GLU A 230 -17.23 -9.35 -13.66
C GLU A 230 -15.94 -9.09 -14.44
N LEU A 231 -14.77 -9.34 -13.85
CA LEU A 231 -13.48 -9.21 -14.56
C LEU A 231 -13.44 -10.16 -15.78
N ALA A 232 -13.83 -11.41 -15.63
CA ALA A 232 -13.87 -12.37 -16.74
C ALA A 232 -14.81 -11.89 -17.86
N ALA A 233 -16.00 -11.41 -17.49
CA ALA A 233 -16.96 -10.87 -18.47
C ALA A 233 -16.42 -9.65 -19.23
N ILE A 234 -15.68 -8.76 -18.55
CA ILE A 234 -15.01 -7.62 -19.18
C ILE A 234 -13.92 -8.08 -20.15
N LEU A 235 -13.11 -9.07 -19.79
CA LEU A 235 -12.08 -9.64 -20.66
C LEU A 235 -12.69 -10.25 -21.92
N ASP A 236 -13.77 -11.02 -21.77
CA ASP A 236 -14.53 -11.58 -22.90
C ASP A 236 -15.15 -10.50 -23.79
N GLN A 237 -15.72 -9.44 -23.19
CA GLN A 237 -16.30 -8.35 -23.96
C GLN A 237 -15.22 -7.59 -24.75
N ALA A 238 -14.09 -7.27 -24.13
CA ALA A 238 -12.97 -6.60 -24.79
C ALA A 238 -12.41 -7.44 -25.96
N HIS A 239 -12.42 -8.77 -25.83
CA HIS A 239 -12.03 -9.67 -26.91
C HIS A 239 -13.02 -9.61 -28.08
N ARG A 240 -14.33 -9.62 -27.81
CA ARG A 240 -15.38 -9.49 -28.84
C ARG A 240 -15.34 -8.13 -29.52
N ASP A 241 -15.11 -7.06 -28.78
CA ASP A 241 -15.02 -5.69 -29.28
C ASP A 241 -13.75 -5.45 -30.12
N GLY A 242 -12.77 -6.34 -30.03
CA GLY A 242 -11.48 -6.22 -30.71
C GLY A 242 -10.58 -5.11 -30.16
N GLY A 243 -10.68 -4.82 -28.87
CA GLY A 243 -9.89 -3.82 -28.16
C GLY A 243 -8.82 -4.39 -27.24
N ASN A 244 -8.16 -3.49 -26.51
CA ASN A 244 -7.24 -3.80 -25.44
C ASN A 244 -7.89 -3.50 -24.09
N VAL A 245 -7.45 -4.20 -23.04
CA VAL A 245 -7.82 -3.93 -21.63
C VAL A 245 -6.66 -3.23 -20.94
N LEU A 246 -6.89 -2.05 -20.38
CA LEU A 246 -5.91 -1.28 -19.63
C LEU A 246 -6.25 -1.34 -18.14
N ILE A 247 -5.27 -1.69 -17.31
CA ILE A 247 -5.46 -1.84 -15.86
C ILE A 247 -4.43 -0.98 -15.13
N PRO A 248 -4.81 0.22 -14.66
CA PRO A 248 -3.98 1.00 -13.73
C PRO A 248 -3.75 0.20 -12.46
N SER A 249 -2.49 0.01 -12.05
CA SER A 249 -2.20 -0.80 -10.87
C SER A 249 -1.01 -0.26 -10.08
N PHE A 250 -1.09 -0.43 -8.75
CA PHE A 250 0.09 -0.26 -7.88
C PHE A 250 1.07 -1.41 -8.13
N ALA A 251 2.35 -1.09 -8.04
CA ALA A 251 3.41 -2.05 -8.37
C ALA A 251 3.54 -3.20 -7.36
N VAL A 252 3.11 -2.99 -6.11
CA VAL A 252 3.15 -3.97 -5.01
C VAL A 252 1.74 -4.22 -4.50
N GLY A 253 1.42 -5.47 -4.24
CA GLY A 253 0.10 -5.96 -3.83
C GLY A 253 -0.80 -6.18 -5.04
N ARG A 254 -1.53 -5.15 -5.47
CA ARG A 254 -2.55 -5.22 -6.52
C ARG A 254 -2.09 -5.84 -7.84
N THR A 255 -0.88 -5.55 -8.27
CA THR A 255 -0.35 -6.14 -9.51
C THR A 255 -0.18 -7.65 -9.36
N GLN A 256 0.30 -8.14 -8.21
CA GLN A 256 0.48 -9.56 -7.95
C GLN A 256 -0.87 -10.29 -7.89
N ASP A 257 -1.87 -9.69 -7.24
CA ASP A 257 -3.24 -10.22 -7.21
C ASP A 257 -3.82 -10.39 -8.62
N LEU A 258 -3.68 -9.34 -9.45
CA LEU A 258 -4.15 -9.37 -10.85
C LEU A 258 -3.43 -10.45 -11.67
N LEU A 259 -2.11 -10.58 -11.52
CA LEU A 259 -1.35 -11.61 -12.22
C LEU A 259 -1.73 -13.02 -11.76
N TYR A 260 -2.01 -13.21 -10.46
CA TYR A 260 -2.53 -14.46 -9.94
C TYR A 260 -3.88 -14.82 -10.59
N TYR A 261 -4.85 -13.89 -10.60
CA TYR A 261 -6.16 -14.15 -11.20
C TYR A 261 -6.12 -14.35 -12.71
N LEU A 262 -5.32 -13.55 -13.43
CA LEU A 262 -5.16 -13.76 -14.88
C LEU A 262 -4.48 -15.09 -15.20
N GLY A 263 -3.52 -15.53 -14.37
CA GLY A 263 -2.93 -16.86 -14.47
C GLY A 263 -3.96 -17.97 -14.24
N ARG A 264 -4.80 -17.80 -13.20
CA ARG A 264 -5.91 -18.70 -12.92
C ARG A 264 -6.90 -18.78 -14.09
N PHE A 265 -7.33 -17.65 -14.65
CA PHE A 265 -8.18 -17.62 -15.84
C PHE A 265 -7.51 -18.27 -17.04
N TYR A 266 -6.20 -18.11 -17.22
CA TYR A 266 -5.46 -18.81 -18.27
C TYR A 266 -5.52 -20.33 -18.11
N GLN A 267 -5.25 -20.84 -16.90
CA GLN A 267 -5.30 -22.27 -16.58
C GLN A 267 -6.72 -22.87 -16.75
N GLU A 268 -7.74 -22.07 -16.46
CA GLU A 268 -9.15 -22.44 -16.60
C GLU A 268 -9.69 -22.27 -18.05
N GLY A 269 -8.85 -21.78 -18.99
CA GLY A 269 -9.27 -21.50 -20.37
C GLY A 269 -10.22 -20.30 -20.51
N ARG A 270 -10.23 -19.41 -19.54
CA ARG A 270 -11.11 -18.23 -19.45
C ARG A 270 -10.41 -16.91 -19.78
N LEU A 271 -9.16 -16.92 -20.21
CA LEU A 271 -8.41 -15.74 -20.63
C LEU A 271 -8.32 -15.71 -22.17
N PRO A 272 -9.18 -14.95 -22.87
CA PRO A 272 -9.19 -14.93 -24.33
C PRO A 272 -8.09 -14.05 -24.94
N GLN A 273 -7.40 -13.21 -24.15
CA GLN A 273 -6.36 -12.32 -24.61
C GLN A 273 -5.07 -13.08 -24.95
N GLN A 274 -4.43 -12.64 -26.05
CA GLN A 274 -3.22 -13.28 -26.58
C GLN A 274 -1.95 -12.86 -25.84
N ALA A 275 -1.98 -11.75 -25.13
CA ALA A 275 -0.86 -11.24 -24.36
C ALA A 275 -1.33 -10.46 -23.12
N VAL A 276 -0.61 -10.63 -22.01
CA VAL A 276 -0.69 -9.81 -20.80
C VAL A 276 0.63 -9.06 -20.68
N PHE A 277 0.61 -7.75 -20.78
CA PHE A 277 1.79 -6.91 -20.60
C PHE A 277 1.85 -6.38 -19.18
N LEU A 278 2.93 -6.69 -18.48
CA LEU A 278 3.31 -6.03 -17.25
C LEU A 278 4.29 -4.90 -17.60
N ASP A 279 3.74 -3.69 -17.75
CA ASP A 279 4.54 -2.50 -18.12
C ASP A 279 4.87 -1.65 -16.89
N SER A 280 5.58 -2.27 -15.96
CA SER A 280 6.09 -1.66 -14.73
C SER A 280 7.38 -2.36 -14.28
N PRO A 281 8.57 -1.75 -14.46
CA PRO A 281 9.83 -2.32 -14.00
C PRO A 281 9.86 -2.57 -12.49
N MET A 282 9.23 -1.70 -11.70
CA MET A 282 9.11 -1.88 -10.25
C MET A 282 8.26 -3.10 -9.91
N ALA A 283 7.09 -3.28 -10.54
CA ALA A 283 6.25 -4.44 -10.33
C ALA A 283 6.93 -5.75 -10.74
N ALA A 284 7.70 -5.73 -11.84
CA ALA A 284 8.48 -6.89 -12.26
C ALA A 284 9.54 -7.29 -11.20
N ARG A 285 10.19 -6.32 -10.57
CA ARG A 285 11.12 -6.58 -9.47
C ARG A 285 10.39 -7.05 -8.20
N ALA A 286 9.23 -6.47 -7.90
CA ALA A 286 8.39 -6.90 -6.78
C ALA A 286 7.95 -8.37 -6.94
N ASN A 287 7.59 -8.82 -8.15
CA ASN A 287 7.26 -10.23 -8.41
C ASN A 287 8.41 -11.18 -7.99
N GLY A 288 9.67 -10.78 -8.23
CA GLY A 288 10.83 -11.55 -7.78
C GLY A 288 10.91 -11.66 -6.25
N ILE A 289 10.51 -10.60 -5.51
CA ILE A 289 10.46 -10.61 -4.05
C ILE A 289 9.31 -11.54 -3.59
N TYR A 290 8.12 -11.41 -4.18
CA TYR A 290 6.98 -12.28 -3.88
C TYR A 290 7.31 -13.76 -4.05
N LEU A 291 8.01 -14.13 -5.11
CA LEU A 291 8.42 -15.53 -5.34
C LEU A 291 9.42 -16.04 -4.29
N ARG A 292 10.38 -15.21 -3.86
CA ARG A 292 11.33 -15.59 -2.80
C ARG A 292 10.66 -15.83 -1.45
N HIS A 293 9.62 -15.06 -1.15
CA HIS A 293 8.85 -15.17 0.09
C HIS A 293 7.51 -15.90 -0.06
N SER A 294 7.40 -16.79 -1.05
CA SER A 294 6.18 -17.56 -1.30
C SER A 294 5.75 -18.49 -0.15
N ASN A 295 6.62 -18.71 0.83
CA ASN A 295 6.28 -19.37 2.09
C ASN A 295 5.31 -18.56 2.98
N GLU A 296 5.18 -17.26 2.76
CA GLU A 296 4.22 -16.39 3.44
C GLU A 296 2.82 -16.40 2.78
N PHE A 297 2.69 -17.01 1.59
CA PHE A 297 1.41 -17.11 0.90
C PHE A 297 0.41 -18.01 1.63
N ASP A 298 -0.87 -17.80 1.39
CA ASP A 298 -1.93 -18.73 1.78
C ASP A 298 -1.63 -20.12 1.23
N ASP A 299 -1.88 -21.14 2.03
CA ASP A 299 -1.47 -22.50 1.69
C ASP A 299 -2.22 -23.03 0.47
N ARG A 300 -3.50 -22.68 0.28
CA ARG A 300 -4.33 -23.09 -0.87
C ARG A 300 -3.80 -22.48 -2.17
N ASP A 301 -3.48 -21.19 -2.17
CA ASP A 301 -2.97 -20.50 -3.34
C ASP A 301 -1.57 -20.98 -3.71
N ARG A 302 -0.74 -21.23 -2.69
CA ARG A 302 0.59 -21.81 -2.87
C ARG A 302 0.54 -23.23 -3.45
N GLU A 303 -0.36 -24.07 -2.96
CA GLU A 303 -0.57 -25.42 -3.48
C GLU A 303 -1.14 -25.40 -4.90
N TYR A 304 -2.07 -24.49 -5.17
CA TYR A 304 -2.65 -24.32 -6.51
C TYR A 304 -1.56 -23.92 -7.53
N ILE A 305 -0.70 -22.95 -7.21
CA ILE A 305 0.43 -22.57 -8.07
C ILE A 305 1.40 -23.78 -8.25
N ARG A 306 1.75 -24.48 -7.18
CA ARG A 306 2.64 -25.64 -7.25
C ARG A 306 2.04 -26.82 -7.99
N GLY A 307 0.74 -27.02 -7.88
CA GLY A 307 0.00 -28.10 -8.56
C GLY A 307 0.07 -28.03 -10.09
N THR A 308 0.34 -26.84 -10.65
CA THR A 308 0.60 -26.67 -12.09
C THR A 308 2.02 -27.03 -12.52
N GLY A 309 2.88 -27.44 -11.58
CA GLY A 309 4.28 -27.79 -11.84
C GLY A 309 5.20 -26.59 -12.07
N THR A 310 4.70 -25.37 -11.82
CA THR A 310 5.43 -24.12 -12.09
C THR A 310 6.01 -23.51 -10.82
N THR A 311 7.19 -22.91 -10.94
CA THR A 311 7.86 -22.12 -9.89
C THR A 311 8.10 -20.68 -10.33
N ARG A 312 7.74 -20.35 -11.57
CA ARG A 312 7.98 -19.05 -12.19
C ARG A 312 6.65 -18.47 -12.68
N LEU A 313 6.49 -17.18 -12.55
CA LEU A 313 5.27 -16.47 -12.94
C LEU A 313 5.02 -16.55 -14.48
N GLU A 314 6.10 -16.55 -15.28
CA GLU A 314 6.02 -16.70 -16.74
C GLU A 314 5.54 -18.10 -17.17
N GLU A 315 5.75 -19.12 -16.35
CA GLU A 315 5.21 -20.45 -16.58
C GLU A 315 3.75 -20.56 -16.14
N TRP A 316 3.40 -19.88 -15.04
CA TRP A 316 2.03 -19.76 -14.54
C TRP A 316 1.11 -19.03 -15.52
N LEU A 317 1.60 -17.97 -16.17
CA LEU A 317 0.90 -17.17 -17.16
C LEU A 317 1.77 -17.04 -18.43
N PRO A 318 1.78 -18.05 -19.32
CA PRO A 318 2.69 -18.10 -20.48
C PRO A 318 2.51 -16.97 -21.48
N VAL A 319 1.35 -16.29 -21.47
CA VAL A 319 1.07 -15.09 -22.28
C VAL A 319 1.60 -13.80 -21.65
N LEU A 320 2.22 -13.87 -20.46
CA LEU A 320 2.83 -12.72 -19.78
C LEU A 320 4.07 -12.22 -20.55
N ARG A 321 4.12 -10.91 -20.73
CA ARG A 321 5.25 -10.18 -21.31
C ARG A 321 5.64 -9.03 -20.39
N VAL A 322 6.82 -9.12 -19.81
CA VAL A 322 7.35 -8.10 -18.88
C VAL A 322 8.22 -7.14 -19.65
N THR A 323 7.89 -5.85 -19.63
CA THR A 323 8.72 -4.82 -20.29
C THR A 323 9.79 -4.31 -19.34
N ARG A 324 11.00 -4.16 -19.86
CA ARG A 324 12.18 -3.70 -19.10
C ARG A 324 12.65 -2.30 -19.54
N SER A 325 12.42 -1.94 -20.80
CA SER A 325 12.87 -0.68 -21.37
C SER A 325 11.72 0.25 -21.80
N ALA A 326 12.05 1.50 -22.09
CA ALA A 326 11.10 2.47 -22.65
C ALA A 326 10.67 2.07 -24.08
N ASP A 327 11.60 1.52 -24.86
CA ASP A 327 11.32 1.09 -26.25
C ASP A 327 10.34 -0.08 -26.27
N GLU A 328 10.49 -1.06 -25.38
CA GLU A 328 9.53 -2.15 -25.23
C GLU A 328 8.15 -1.63 -24.80
N SER A 329 8.09 -0.68 -23.88
CA SER A 329 6.85 -0.01 -23.47
C SER A 329 6.20 0.73 -24.64
N MET A 330 6.96 1.46 -25.45
CA MET A 330 6.46 2.15 -26.62
C MET A 330 5.95 1.19 -27.71
N ALA A 331 6.54 0.01 -27.83
CA ALA A 331 6.12 -1.01 -28.78
C ALA A 331 4.68 -1.51 -28.50
N ILE A 332 4.25 -1.54 -27.23
CA ILE A 332 2.88 -1.93 -26.85
C ILE A 332 1.84 -1.01 -27.51
N ASN A 333 2.15 0.27 -27.73
CA ASN A 333 1.21 1.22 -28.35
C ASN A 333 0.85 0.88 -29.81
N ARG A 334 1.61 -0.04 -30.45
CA ARG A 334 1.30 -0.55 -31.81
C ARG A 334 0.27 -1.68 -31.79
N ILE A 335 0.02 -2.29 -30.63
CA ILE A 335 -0.93 -3.40 -30.48
C ILE A 335 -2.34 -2.84 -30.46
N LYS A 336 -3.16 -3.31 -31.40
CA LYS A 336 -4.52 -2.78 -31.60
C LYS A 336 -5.58 -3.55 -30.83
N SER A 337 -5.37 -4.84 -30.57
CA SER A 337 -6.36 -5.70 -29.92
C SER A 337 -5.71 -6.88 -29.20
N GLY A 338 -6.47 -7.55 -28.35
CA GLY A 338 -6.13 -8.83 -27.76
C GLY A 338 -5.07 -8.75 -26.66
N ALA A 339 -4.84 -7.57 -26.08
CA ALA A 339 -3.89 -7.40 -24.99
C ALA A 339 -4.55 -6.92 -23.69
N VAL A 340 -4.07 -7.44 -22.55
CA VAL A 340 -4.21 -6.82 -21.25
C VAL A 340 -2.93 -6.04 -20.96
N ILE A 341 -3.05 -4.78 -20.55
CA ILE A 341 -1.91 -3.90 -20.23
C ILE A 341 -2.02 -3.44 -18.79
N ILE A 342 -1.17 -4.00 -17.92
CA ILE A 342 -1.07 -3.64 -16.50
C ILE A 342 0.11 -2.66 -16.35
N ALA A 343 -0.16 -1.45 -15.87
CA ALA A 343 0.88 -0.42 -15.74
C ALA A 343 0.63 0.51 -14.54
N GLY A 344 1.70 0.99 -13.91
CA GLY A 344 1.63 2.05 -12.88
C GLY A 344 1.43 3.45 -13.50
N SER A 345 0.90 4.39 -12.75
CA SER A 345 0.49 4.35 -11.35
C SER A 345 -0.98 3.94 -11.19
N GLY A 346 -1.31 3.37 -10.02
CA GLY A 346 -2.69 2.94 -9.71
C GLY A 346 -3.71 4.09 -9.67
N MET A 347 -3.29 5.31 -9.32
CA MET A 347 -4.14 6.53 -9.32
C MET A 347 -4.04 7.33 -10.62
N CYS A 348 -3.31 6.86 -11.62
CA CYS A 348 -3.09 7.50 -12.91
C CYS A 348 -2.49 8.91 -12.82
N THR A 349 -1.81 9.25 -11.73
CA THR A 349 -1.16 10.56 -11.56
C THR A 349 0.15 10.69 -12.33
N GLY A 350 0.66 9.59 -12.87
CA GLY A 350 1.91 9.49 -13.63
C GLY A 350 2.13 8.07 -14.10
N GLY A 351 3.38 7.75 -14.43
CA GLY A 351 3.78 6.41 -14.84
C GLY A 351 3.36 6.03 -16.26
N ARG A 352 3.62 4.78 -16.62
CA ARG A 352 3.44 4.28 -17.99
C ARG A 352 1.98 4.16 -18.40
N ILE A 353 1.05 3.96 -17.46
CA ILE A 353 -0.39 3.90 -17.76
C ILE A 353 -0.91 5.16 -18.46
N VAL A 354 -0.37 6.33 -18.08
CA VAL A 354 -0.79 7.61 -18.68
C VAL A 354 -0.38 7.67 -20.17
N HIS A 355 0.74 7.06 -20.55
CA HIS A 355 1.13 6.91 -21.96
C HIS A 355 0.18 5.98 -22.71
N HIS A 356 -0.21 4.85 -22.11
CA HIS A 356 -1.18 3.95 -22.72
C HIS A 356 -2.55 4.58 -22.86
N PHE A 357 -2.99 5.40 -21.92
CA PHE A 357 -4.23 6.18 -22.03
C PHE A 357 -4.25 7.11 -23.23
N LYS A 358 -3.13 7.76 -23.56
CA LYS A 358 -3.01 8.60 -24.75
C LYS A 358 -3.36 7.84 -26.04
N HIS A 359 -3.03 6.54 -26.10
CA HIS A 359 -3.17 5.73 -27.30
C HIS A 359 -4.48 4.91 -27.36
N ASN A 360 -5.16 4.73 -26.21
CA ASN A 360 -6.30 3.81 -26.11
C ASN A 360 -7.61 4.46 -25.62
N LEU A 361 -7.59 5.55 -24.82
CA LEU A 361 -8.82 6.12 -24.24
C LEU A 361 -9.83 6.62 -25.29
N TRP A 362 -9.39 7.06 -26.47
CA TRP A 362 -10.24 7.56 -27.53
C TRP A 362 -10.86 6.45 -28.40
N ARG A 363 -10.50 5.20 -28.15
CA ARG A 363 -10.91 4.03 -28.90
C ARG A 363 -12.08 3.33 -28.19
N PRO A 364 -13.29 3.29 -28.79
CA PRO A 364 -14.48 2.77 -28.13
C PRO A 364 -14.44 1.24 -27.90
N GLU A 365 -13.62 0.51 -28.65
CA GLU A 365 -13.39 -0.91 -28.50
C GLU A 365 -12.45 -1.27 -27.33
N CYS A 366 -11.74 -0.29 -26.76
CA CYS A 366 -10.85 -0.51 -25.63
C CYS A 366 -11.60 -0.42 -24.29
N HIS A 367 -11.08 -1.12 -23.30
CA HIS A 367 -11.64 -1.15 -21.94
C HIS A 367 -10.59 -0.66 -20.93
N VAL A 368 -11.02 0.13 -19.95
CA VAL A 368 -10.20 0.52 -18.80
C VAL A 368 -10.83 -0.05 -17.55
N VAL A 369 -10.08 -0.85 -16.81
CA VAL A 369 -10.53 -1.51 -15.59
C VAL A 369 -9.79 -0.90 -14.40
N PHE A 370 -10.51 -0.22 -13.53
CA PHE A 370 -9.98 0.30 -12.26
C PHE A 370 -10.22 -0.72 -11.14
N PRO A 371 -9.18 -1.43 -10.67
CA PRO A 371 -9.33 -2.49 -9.67
C PRO A 371 -9.38 -1.96 -8.23
N GLY A 372 -9.63 -0.68 -8.03
CA GLY A 372 -9.67 -0.07 -6.72
C GLY A 372 -10.06 1.40 -6.73
N PHE A 373 -10.15 1.97 -5.53
CA PHE A 373 -10.51 3.37 -5.31
C PHE A 373 -9.62 4.34 -6.08
N GLN A 374 -10.23 5.42 -6.58
CA GLN A 374 -9.53 6.54 -7.23
C GLN A 374 -9.73 7.81 -6.41
N ALA A 375 -8.64 8.39 -5.92
CA ALA A 375 -8.68 9.57 -5.06
C ALA A 375 -9.14 10.83 -5.81
N ARG A 376 -9.87 11.71 -5.13
CA ARG A 376 -10.33 13.00 -5.69
C ARG A 376 -9.14 13.81 -6.20
N GLY A 377 -9.31 14.42 -7.39
CA GLY A 377 -8.28 15.24 -8.03
C GLY A 377 -7.25 14.47 -8.86
N THR A 378 -7.36 13.15 -8.96
CA THR A 378 -6.52 12.32 -9.83
C THR A 378 -7.12 12.18 -11.23
N LEU A 379 -6.27 11.83 -12.22
CA LEU A 379 -6.73 11.54 -13.57
C LEU A 379 -7.67 10.33 -13.59
N GLY A 380 -7.33 9.28 -12.82
CA GLY A 380 -8.17 8.09 -12.70
C GLY A 380 -9.57 8.44 -12.20
N ARG A 381 -9.67 9.30 -11.18
CA ARG A 381 -10.97 9.74 -10.64
C ARG A 381 -11.79 10.50 -11.68
N ASN A 382 -11.18 11.40 -12.43
CA ASN A 382 -11.90 12.15 -13.47
C ASN A 382 -12.47 11.21 -14.56
N ILE A 383 -11.74 10.14 -14.91
CA ILE A 383 -12.19 9.13 -15.88
C ILE A 383 -13.37 8.33 -15.29
N VAL A 384 -13.26 7.88 -14.05
CA VAL A 384 -14.32 7.12 -13.35
C VAL A 384 -15.59 7.96 -13.17
N ASP A 385 -15.46 9.28 -12.93
CA ASP A 385 -16.59 10.22 -12.80
C ASP A 385 -17.25 10.54 -14.15
N GLY A 386 -16.83 9.93 -15.26
CA GLY A 386 -17.47 10.06 -16.55
C GLY A 386 -17.04 11.27 -17.38
N ALA A 387 -15.83 11.78 -17.17
CA ALA A 387 -15.30 12.86 -18.00
C ALA A 387 -15.28 12.46 -19.48
N SER A 388 -15.91 13.23 -20.37
CA SER A 388 -15.94 12.97 -21.82
C SER A 388 -14.57 13.18 -22.50
N ALA A 389 -13.66 13.90 -21.86
CA ALA A 389 -12.27 14.11 -22.27
C ALA A 389 -11.39 14.46 -21.07
N VAL A 390 -10.15 14.01 -21.09
CA VAL A 390 -9.14 14.26 -20.06
C VAL A 390 -7.87 14.86 -20.66
N ARG A 391 -7.08 15.53 -19.82
CA ARG A 391 -5.78 16.07 -20.27
C ARG A 391 -4.67 15.09 -19.92
N VAL A 392 -3.97 14.59 -20.95
CA VAL A 392 -2.84 13.69 -20.87
C VAL A 392 -1.64 14.36 -21.53
N PHE A 393 -0.54 14.62 -20.81
CA PHE A 393 0.67 15.32 -21.33
C PHE A 393 0.33 16.58 -22.13
N HIS A 394 -0.49 17.47 -21.59
CA HIS A 394 -0.97 18.71 -22.21
C HIS A 394 -1.88 18.52 -23.44
N GLN A 395 -2.18 17.29 -23.87
CA GLN A 395 -3.13 16.99 -24.94
C GLN A 395 -4.50 16.64 -24.37
N ARG A 396 -5.56 17.13 -25.01
CA ARG A 396 -6.93 16.72 -24.67
C ARG A 396 -7.26 15.43 -25.41
N ILE A 397 -7.54 14.37 -24.67
CA ILE A 397 -7.89 13.04 -25.19
C ILE A 397 -9.35 12.75 -24.84
N ALA A 398 -10.14 12.39 -25.84
CA ALA A 398 -11.52 11.96 -25.64
C ALA A 398 -11.54 10.63 -24.85
N VAL A 399 -12.49 10.48 -23.95
CA VAL A 399 -12.75 9.22 -23.25
C VAL A 399 -13.92 8.54 -23.96
N LYS A 400 -13.61 7.58 -24.83
CA LYS A 400 -14.58 6.75 -25.54
C LYS A 400 -14.46 5.27 -25.18
N ALA A 401 -13.35 4.87 -24.60
CA ALA A 401 -13.14 3.53 -24.06
C ALA A 401 -14.20 3.23 -23.00
N GLN A 402 -14.56 1.96 -22.86
CA GLN A 402 -15.48 1.51 -21.82
C GLN A 402 -14.77 1.53 -20.47
N ILE A 403 -15.39 2.15 -19.45
CA ILE A 403 -14.81 2.34 -18.12
C ILE A 403 -15.49 1.41 -17.13
N HIS A 404 -14.69 0.62 -16.44
CA HIS A 404 -15.14 -0.35 -15.45
C HIS A 404 -14.45 -0.09 -14.10
N THR A 405 -15.20 -0.27 -13.00
CA THR A 405 -14.68 -0.18 -11.63
C THR A 405 -14.97 -1.46 -10.88
N LEU A 406 -13.94 -2.15 -10.41
CA LEU A 406 -14.06 -3.40 -9.67
C LEU A 406 -13.86 -3.13 -8.17
N GLY A 407 -14.93 -3.22 -7.40
CA GLY A 407 -14.93 -2.82 -5.98
C GLY A 407 -14.47 -3.91 -5.00
N GLY A 408 -14.28 -5.17 -5.44
CA GLY A 408 -13.96 -6.30 -4.57
C GLY A 408 -12.46 -6.60 -4.40
N PHE A 409 -11.59 -5.89 -5.10
CA PHE A 409 -10.14 -6.11 -5.03
C PHE A 409 -9.43 -5.26 -3.96
N SER A 410 -10.11 -4.78 -2.92
CA SER A 410 -9.40 -4.06 -1.84
C SER A 410 -8.48 -5.01 -1.08
N ALA A 411 -7.26 -4.54 -0.79
CA ALA A 411 -6.33 -5.26 0.06
C ALA A 411 -6.62 -5.06 1.56
N HIS A 412 -7.36 -4.01 1.95
CA HIS A 412 -7.73 -3.77 3.33
C HIS A 412 -8.94 -4.61 3.76
N ALA A 413 -9.02 -4.91 5.03
CA ALA A 413 -10.19 -5.49 5.66
C ALA A 413 -11.42 -4.57 5.52
N GLY A 414 -12.62 -5.15 5.33
CA GLY A 414 -13.89 -4.45 5.42
C GLY A 414 -14.38 -4.33 6.88
N GLN A 415 -15.46 -3.57 7.11
CA GLN A 415 -15.99 -3.32 8.45
C GLN A 415 -16.23 -4.60 9.26
N SER A 416 -16.90 -5.59 8.67
CA SER A 416 -17.16 -6.86 9.36
C SER A 416 -15.88 -7.60 9.73
N GLN A 417 -14.86 -7.58 8.87
CA GLN A 417 -13.56 -8.22 9.12
C GLN A 417 -12.76 -7.49 10.22
N LEU A 418 -12.85 -6.15 10.28
CA LEU A 418 -12.25 -5.35 11.36
C LEU A 418 -12.92 -5.67 12.70
N LEU A 419 -14.25 -5.78 12.73
CA LEU A 419 -15.01 -6.16 13.90
C LEU A 419 -14.69 -7.59 14.37
N ASP A 420 -14.59 -8.53 13.43
CA ASP A 420 -14.23 -9.92 13.73
C ASP A 420 -12.82 -9.99 14.33
N TRP A 421 -11.86 -9.26 13.74
CA TRP A 421 -10.48 -9.27 14.22
C TRP A 421 -10.37 -8.67 15.64
N VAL A 422 -10.98 -7.51 15.88
CA VAL A 422 -10.92 -6.85 17.19
C VAL A 422 -11.70 -7.65 18.24
N GLY A 423 -12.73 -8.38 17.84
CA GLY A 423 -13.52 -9.25 18.71
C GLY A 423 -12.75 -10.44 19.32
N HIS A 424 -11.54 -10.75 18.83
CA HIS A 424 -10.70 -11.81 19.41
C HIS A 424 -10.02 -11.42 20.74
N PHE A 425 -9.97 -10.13 21.10
CA PHE A 425 -9.39 -9.73 22.38
C PHE A 425 -10.29 -10.15 23.55
N ALA A 426 -9.78 -11.05 24.41
CA ALA A 426 -10.52 -11.63 25.53
C ALA A 426 -10.96 -10.62 26.60
N HIS A 427 -10.17 -9.54 26.77
CA HIS A 427 -10.48 -8.41 27.64
C HIS A 427 -10.56 -7.18 26.75
N ARG A 428 -11.48 -6.29 26.99
CA ARG A 428 -11.65 -5.05 26.24
C ARG A 428 -10.51 -4.07 26.54
N PRO A 429 -9.36 -4.08 25.81
CA PRO A 429 -8.30 -3.10 25.99
C PRO A 429 -8.74 -1.69 25.60
N ALA A 430 -7.98 -0.65 25.98
CA ALA A 430 -8.19 0.67 25.40
C ALA A 430 -8.04 0.59 23.87
N LEU A 431 -9.04 1.04 23.13
CA LEU A 431 -9.12 0.88 21.67
C LEU A 431 -9.12 2.26 20.99
N TYR A 432 -8.12 2.47 20.14
CA TYR A 432 -7.95 3.69 19.37
C TYR A 432 -8.10 3.41 17.87
N LEU A 433 -9.00 4.15 17.21
CA LEU A 433 -9.20 4.07 15.76
C LEU A 433 -8.25 5.03 15.06
N ILE A 434 -7.48 4.51 14.12
CA ILE A 434 -6.46 5.23 13.36
C ILE A 434 -6.59 4.92 11.88
N HIS A 435 -5.81 5.58 11.02
CA HIS A 435 -5.68 5.26 9.59
C HIS A 435 -7.04 5.20 8.87
N GLY A 436 -7.83 6.26 8.99
CA GLY A 436 -9.15 6.38 8.38
C GLY A 436 -9.59 7.83 8.29
N GLU A 437 -10.49 8.13 7.37
CA GLU A 437 -11.21 9.40 7.36
C GLU A 437 -12.18 9.44 8.56
N ARG A 438 -12.35 10.61 9.18
CA ARG A 438 -13.15 10.77 10.40
C ARG A 438 -14.54 10.10 10.32
N GLU A 439 -15.25 10.32 9.22
CA GLU A 439 -16.60 9.75 9.01
C GLU A 439 -16.59 8.21 9.04
N LYS A 440 -15.52 7.58 8.52
CA LYS A 440 -15.37 6.13 8.53
C LYS A 440 -14.99 5.59 9.90
N MET A 441 -14.15 6.33 10.65
CA MET A 441 -13.84 6.01 12.04
C MET A 441 -15.08 6.07 12.92
N GLU A 442 -15.92 7.11 12.77
CA GLU A 442 -17.18 7.27 13.50
C GLU A 442 -18.17 6.13 13.17
N ALA A 443 -18.23 5.70 11.91
CA ALA A 443 -19.04 4.55 11.50
C ALA A 443 -18.53 3.24 12.14
N LEU A 444 -17.21 3.02 12.16
CA LEU A 444 -16.61 1.84 12.81
C LEU A 444 -16.81 1.88 14.33
N GLN A 445 -16.61 3.04 14.96
CA GLN A 445 -16.84 3.26 16.40
C GLN A 445 -18.29 2.88 16.78
N GLY A 446 -19.26 3.34 16.00
CA GLY A 446 -20.67 2.99 16.18
C GLY A 446 -20.92 1.48 16.06
N ALA A 447 -20.34 0.84 15.06
CA ALA A 447 -20.48 -0.60 14.83
C ALA A 447 -19.81 -1.44 15.95
N ILE A 448 -18.64 -1.01 16.46
CA ILE A 448 -17.96 -1.65 17.60
C ILE A 448 -18.85 -1.54 18.85
N ARG A 449 -19.40 -0.37 19.11
CA ARG A 449 -20.29 -0.18 20.27
C ARG A 449 -21.55 -1.03 20.17
N GLU A 450 -22.19 -1.07 19.00
CA GLU A 450 -23.42 -1.81 18.77
C GLU A 450 -23.22 -3.34 18.85
N ARG A 451 -22.16 -3.85 18.19
CA ARG A 451 -21.98 -5.30 18.03
C ARG A 451 -21.14 -5.94 19.13
N LEU A 452 -20.18 -5.20 19.70
CA LEU A 452 -19.24 -5.72 20.69
C LEU A 452 -19.43 -5.12 22.08
N ASP A 453 -20.33 -4.13 22.23
CA ASP A 453 -20.57 -3.39 23.47
C ASP A 453 -19.24 -2.86 24.04
N TRP A 454 -18.42 -2.25 23.19
CA TRP A 454 -17.07 -1.79 23.50
C TRP A 454 -16.87 -0.36 22.99
N ASP A 455 -16.33 0.53 23.82
CA ASP A 455 -16.03 1.91 23.44
C ASP A 455 -14.65 1.99 22.76
N ALA A 456 -14.59 2.66 21.64
CA ALA A 456 -13.36 3.00 20.92
C ALA A 456 -13.20 4.51 20.91
N GLU A 457 -11.96 4.99 20.92
CA GLU A 457 -11.61 6.42 20.85
C GLU A 457 -11.07 6.78 19.46
N ILE A 458 -11.33 8.00 19.01
CA ILE A 458 -10.80 8.56 17.76
C ILE A 458 -9.86 9.69 18.14
N PRO A 459 -8.54 9.45 18.12
CA PRO A 459 -7.57 10.46 18.57
C PRO A 459 -7.48 11.64 17.60
N GLU A 460 -7.23 12.83 18.15
CA GLU A 460 -6.92 14.03 17.38
C GLU A 460 -5.45 13.99 16.87
N PRO A 461 -5.16 14.65 15.72
CA PRO A 461 -3.79 14.80 15.26
C PRO A 461 -2.90 15.51 16.30
N GLY A 462 -1.81 14.86 16.71
CA GLY A 462 -0.90 15.36 17.73
C GLY A 462 -1.32 15.05 19.18
N GLU A 463 -2.44 14.36 19.37
CA GLU A 463 -2.88 13.96 20.71
C GLU A 463 -1.87 13.00 21.37
N ARG A 464 -1.64 13.22 22.67
CA ARG A 464 -0.80 12.38 23.51
C ARG A 464 -1.63 11.77 24.63
N ILE A 465 -1.62 10.46 24.71
CA ILE A 465 -2.29 9.69 25.75
C ILE A 465 -1.27 9.02 26.68
N GLU A 466 -1.67 8.77 27.90
CA GLU A 466 -0.93 7.92 28.85
C GLU A 466 -1.42 6.46 28.72
N ILE A 467 -0.47 5.52 28.66
CA ILE A 467 -0.75 4.10 28.44
C ILE A 467 0.01 3.20 29.42
#